data_7b39893d76d71d970771e54a7cfbf0bb
#
_entry.id   7b39893d76d71d970771e54a7cfbf0bb
#
_cell.length_a   1.000
_cell.length_b   1.000
_cell.length_c   1.000
_cell.angle_alpha   90.00
_cell.angle_beta   90.00
_cell.angle_gamma   90.00
#
_symmetry.space_group_name_H-M   'P 1'
#
loop_
_entity.id
_entity.type
_entity.pdbx_description
1 polymer ?
#
loop_
_entity_poly.entity_id
_entity_poly.type
_entity_poly.pdbx_seq_one_letter_code
_entity_poly.pdbx_strand_id
1 'polypeptide(L)' 'MQLRIGDRLTDETGEYEIIGRPYTTQMGKNVHVRVTRVENAEVTMIRTWGAHERLTIRRE' A
#
# COMPACT_ATOMS: atom_id res chain seq x y z
N MET A 1 4.15 -10.30 -4.14
CA MET A 1 4.28 -8.93 -3.57
C MET A 1 4.29 -9.05 -2.05
N GLN A 2 5.31 -8.53 -1.39
CA GLN A 2 5.38 -8.49 0.07
C GLN A 2 5.41 -7.05 0.53
N LEU A 3 4.38 -6.68 1.28
CA LEU A 3 4.25 -5.35 1.86
C LEU A 3 4.31 -5.46 3.38
N ARG A 4 5.03 -4.55 3.99
CA ARG A 4 5.19 -4.53 5.45
C ARG A 4 4.80 -3.17 5.99
N ILE A 5 4.35 -3.14 7.24
CA ILE A 5 4.10 -1.88 7.94
C ILE A 5 5.39 -1.06 7.95
N GLY A 6 5.29 0.21 7.55
CA GLY A 6 6.44 1.10 7.42
C GLY A 6 6.98 1.23 6.01
N ASP A 7 6.62 0.32 5.10
CA ASP A 7 7.02 0.45 3.70
C ASP A 7 6.34 1.66 3.08
N ARG A 8 7.04 2.31 2.16
CA ARG A 8 6.49 3.42 1.40
C ARG A 8 6.25 3.02 -0.03
N LEU A 9 5.10 3.43 -0.54
CA LEU A 9 4.66 3.15 -1.91
C LEU A 9 4.53 4.44 -2.66
N THR A 10 4.97 4.45 -3.91
CA THR A 10 4.79 5.59 -4.79
C THR A 10 3.97 5.14 -6.00
N ASP A 11 2.91 5.87 -6.30
CA ASP A 11 2.12 5.65 -7.51
C ASP A 11 1.81 6.98 -8.18
N GLU A 12 0.92 6.95 -9.18
CA GLU A 12 0.57 8.15 -9.96
C GLU A 12 -0.07 9.24 -9.11
N THR A 13 -0.67 8.89 -7.99
CA THR A 13 -1.39 9.83 -7.14
C THR A 13 -0.55 10.36 -5.98
N GLY A 14 0.65 9.82 -5.77
CA GLY A 14 1.54 10.31 -4.72
C GLY A 14 2.25 9.20 -3.97
N GLU A 15 2.76 9.56 -2.82
CA GLU A 15 3.52 8.65 -1.97
C GLU A 15 2.70 8.30 -0.73
N TYR A 16 2.72 7.01 -0.36
CA TYR A 16 1.95 6.48 0.76
C TYR A 16 2.84 5.64 1.66
N GLU A 17 2.51 5.61 2.94
CA GLU A 17 3.16 4.75 3.91
C GLU A 17 2.17 3.70 4.41
N ILE A 18 2.61 2.45 4.48
CA ILE A 18 1.77 1.35 4.95
C ILE A 18 1.69 1.40 6.48
N ILE A 19 0.46 1.48 6.99
CA ILE A 19 0.20 1.59 8.43
C ILE A 19 -0.60 0.41 8.98
N GLY A 20 -1.04 -0.52 8.13
CA GLY A 20 -1.78 -1.70 8.54
C GLY A 20 -1.33 -2.92 7.76
N ARG A 21 -1.61 -4.10 8.29
CA ARG A 21 -1.21 -5.34 7.63
C ARG A 21 -1.97 -5.53 6.32
N PRO A 22 -1.27 -5.85 5.22
CA PRO A 22 -1.94 -6.17 3.97
C PRO A 22 -2.78 -7.46 4.12
N TYR A 23 -3.89 -7.51 3.41
CA TYR A 23 -4.69 -8.72 3.31
C TYR A 23 -5.14 -8.90 1.86
N THR A 24 -5.47 -10.14 1.50
CA THR A 24 -5.87 -10.47 0.15
C THR A 24 -7.32 -10.89 0.09
N THR A 25 -7.95 -10.65 -1.06
CA THR A 25 -9.32 -11.10 -1.36
C THR A 25 -9.34 -11.74 -2.74
N GLN A 26 -10.46 -12.36 -3.08
CA GLN A 26 -10.66 -13.02 -4.37
C GLN A 26 -9.54 -14.02 -4.69
N MET A 27 -9.28 -14.91 -3.73
CA MET A 27 -8.28 -15.97 -3.87
C MET A 27 -6.87 -15.43 -4.13
N GLY A 28 -6.56 -14.29 -3.54
CA GLY A 28 -5.24 -13.67 -3.66
C GLY A 28 -5.05 -12.79 -4.88
N LYS A 29 -6.11 -12.53 -5.64
CA LYS A 29 -6.00 -11.68 -6.85
C LYS A 29 -5.85 -10.21 -6.52
N ASN A 30 -6.39 -9.77 -5.39
CA ASN A 30 -6.31 -8.37 -4.97
C ASN A 30 -5.64 -8.26 -3.61
N VAL A 31 -4.82 -7.25 -3.45
CA VAL A 31 -4.17 -6.92 -2.19
C VAL A 31 -4.75 -5.61 -1.68
N HIS A 32 -5.21 -5.61 -0.44
CA HIS A 32 -5.73 -4.41 0.22
C HIS A 32 -4.80 -4.04 1.37
N VAL A 33 -4.54 -2.77 1.52
CA VAL A 33 -3.65 -2.31 2.59
C VAL A 33 -4.06 -0.93 3.07
N ARG A 34 -4.02 -0.74 4.37
CA ARG A 34 -4.26 0.57 4.96
C ARG A 34 -3.00 1.41 4.86
N VAL A 35 -3.14 2.60 4.31
CA VAL A 35 -2.03 3.51 4.08
C VAL A 35 -2.38 4.92 4.54
N THR A 36 -1.36 5.72 4.77
CA THR A 36 -1.50 7.15 4.97
C THR A 36 -0.70 7.88 3.89
N ARG A 37 -1.09 9.10 3.55
CA ARG A 37 -0.29 9.92 2.65
C ARG A 37 0.94 10.43 3.38
N VAL A 38 2.09 10.31 2.76
CA VAL A 38 3.34 10.79 3.35
C VAL A 38 3.30 12.29 3.56
N GLU A 39 2.65 13.02 2.66
CA GLU A 39 2.50 14.47 2.75
C GLU A 39 1.56 14.91 3.87
N ASN A 40 0.61 14.05 4.25
CA ASN A 40 -0.37 14.38 5.28
C ASN A 40 -0.79 13.11 6.01
N ALA A 41 -0.16 12.87 7.14
CA ALA A 41 -0.39 11.65 7.94
C ALA A 41 -1.78 11.58 8.55
N GLU A 42 -2.55 12.65 8.52
CA GLU A 42 -3.94 12.64 8.97
C GLU A 42 -4.87 11.97 7.96
N VAL A 43 -4.47 11.89 6.71
CA VAL A 43 -5.25 11.24 5.66
C VAL A 43 -4.91 9.76 5.64
N THR A 44 -5.89 8.93 5.98
CA THR A 44 -5.74 7.47 5.91
C THR A 44 -6.75 6.90 4.93
N MET A 45 -6.37 5.83 4.25
CA MET A 45 -7.26 5.19 3.29
C MET A 45 -6.84 3.74 3.10
N ILE A 46 -7.73 2.96 2.50
CA ILE A 46 -7.40 1.59 2.07
C ILE A 46 -7.17 1.62 0.57
N ARG A 47 -6.00 1.18 0.16
CA ARG A 47 -5.65 1.06 -1.25
C ARG A 47 -5.76 -0.40 -1.67
N THR A 48 -6.16 -0.61 -2.92
CA THR A 48 -6.31 -1.94 -3.50
C THR A 48 -5.49 -2.04 -4.77
N TRP A 49 -4.67 -3.08 -4.87
CA TRP A 49 -3.90 -3.37 -6.08
C TRP A 49 -4.14 -4.82 -6.49
N GLY A 50 -4.06 -5.07 -7.79
CA GLY A 50 -3.99 -6.45 -8.28
C GLY A 50 -2.68 -7.09 -7.84
N ALA A 51 -2.72 -8.38 -7.55
CA ALA A 51 -1.53 -9.08 -7.06
C ALA A 51 -0.38 -9.10 -8.08
N HIS A 52 -0.68 -8.84 -9.36
CA HIS A 52 0.30 -8.80 -10.43
C HIS A 52 0.81 -7.39 -10.74
N GLU A 53 0.26 -6.36 -10.10
CA GLU A 53 0.72 -5.01 -10.32
C GLU A 53 2.10 -4.80 -9.73
N ARG A 54 2.92 -4.05 -10.43
CA ARG A 54 4.23 -3.66 -9.94
C ARG A 54 4.13 -2.34 -9.20
N LEU A 55 4.62 -2.33 -7.97
CA LEU A 55 4.65 -1.14 -7.15
C LEU A 55 6.09 -0.77 -6.84
N THR A 56 6.37 0.52 -6.82
CA THR A 56 7.65 1.00 -6.33
C THR A 56 7.59 1.08 -4.82
N ILE A 57 8.38 0.27 -4.14
CA ILE A 57 8.40 0.19 -2.68
C ILE A 57 9.74 0.71 -2.19
N ARG A 58 9.69 1.62 -1.21
CA ARG A 58 10.88 2.11 -0.51
C ARG A 58 10.82 1.64 0.93
N ARG A 59 11.91 1.03 1.37
CA ARG A 59 12.07 0.58 2.76
C ARG A 59 13.18 1.38 3.41
N GLU A 60 12.90 1.81 4.60
CA GLU A 60 13.87 2.52 5.42
C GLU A 60 14.52 1.61 6.44
#